data_fbbe85e0b3547a4ea4596cc01a9fea30
#
_entry.id   fbbe85e0b3547a4ea4596cc01a9fea30
#
_cell.length_a   1.000
_cell.length_b   1.000
_cell.length_c   1.000
_cell.angle_alpha   90.00
_cell.angle_beta   90.00
_cell.angle_gamma   90.00
#
_symmetry.space_group_name_H-M   'P 1'
#
loop_
_entity.id
_entity.type
_entity.pdbx_description
1 polymer ?
#
loop_
_entity_poly.entity_id
_entity_poly.type
_entity_poly.pdbx_seq_one_letter_code
_entity_poly.pdbx_strand_id
1 'polypeptide(L)'
;MDEENKETVVLGAISRGVTKFDKISQETNVEPKDLEVILQKLENSGLIKVDEKKGWLGTKIDIKPTEEGYREFERQLKNLQDKWNNLENTYKSGNKQELEQKLKEDKSFLPSMMMFGIVDMMMFSMMFSMIGASMGSFIPAEDMGGMDDGADDMGGSDMGDDGGFDIDIGF
;
A
#
# COMPACT_ATOMS: atom_id res chain seq x y z
N MET A 1 1.95 10.45 5.07
CA MET A 1 3.04 9.43 5.19
C MET A 1 4.19 10.06 5.95
N ASP A 2 4.77 9.40 6.96
CA ASP A 2 5.96 9.90 7.66
C ASP A 2 7.25 9.69 6.83
N GLU A 3 8.36 10.29 7.29
CA GLU A 3 9.63 10.30 6.52
C GLU A 3 10.18 8.89 6.32
N GLU A 4 10.13 8.02 7.34
CA GLU A 4 10.62 6.64 7.26
C GLU A 4 9.85 5.82 6.22
N ASN A 5 8.54 6.00 6.13
CA ASN A 5 7.73 5.35 5.12
C ASN A 5 7.98 5.88 3.71
N LYS A 6 8.20 7.19 3.55
CA LYS A 6 8.60 7.77 2.26
C LYS A 6 9.92 7.16 1.77
N GLU A 7 10.90 7.00 2.64
CA GLU A 7 12.18 6.35 2.29
C GLU A 7 11.97 4.90 1.87
N THR A 8 11.16 4.14 2.60
CA THR A 8 10.84 2.74 2.30
C THR A 8 10.17 2.60 0.93
N VAL A 9 9.18 3.44 0.62
CA VAL A 9 8.48 3.35 -0.68
C VAL A 9 9.37 3.79 -1.83
N VAL A 10 10.22 4.81 -1.65
CA VAL A 10 11.18 5.25 -2.65
C VAL A 10 12.23 4.17 -2.93
N LEU A 11 12.87 3.61 -1.90
CA LEU A 11 13.83 2.52 -2.05
C LEU A 11 13.18 1.29 -2.69
N GLY A 12 11.94 0.99 -2.33
CA GLY A 12 11.16 -0.10 -2.92
C GLY A 12 10.84 0.11 -4.40
N ALA A 13 10.47 1.31 -4.82
CA ALA A 13 10.25 1.64 -6.23
C ALA A 13 11.54 1.47 -7.04
N ILE A 14 12.67 1.99 -6.53
CA ILE A 14 13.98 1.85 -7.16
C ILE A 14 14.40 0.37 -7.24
N SER A 15 14.19 -0.40 -6.18
CA SER A 15 14.52 -1.84 -6.13
C SER A 15 13.68 -2.67 -7.11
N ARG A 16 12.49 -2.21 -7.47
CA ARG A 16 11.63 -2.82 -8.50
C ARG A 16 11.95 -2.35 -9.92
N GLY A 17 12.98 -1.52 -10.09
CA GLY A 17 13.49 -1.11 -11.40
C GLY A 17 12.98 0.25 -11.90
N VAL A 18 12.36 1.06 -11.05
CA VAL A 18 11.98 2.43 -11.37
C VAL A 18 13.22 3.32 -11.24
N THR A 19 13.81 3.71 -12.36
CA THR A 19 15.15 4.36 -12.39
C THR A 19 15.13 5.84 -12.68
N LYS A 20 13.95 6.42 -12.97
CA LYS A 20 13.80 7.82 -13.36
C LYS A 20 13.13 8.63 -12.27
N PHE A 21 13.68 9.79 -11.96
CA PHE A 21 13.18 10.69 -10.92
C PHE A 21 11.66 10.94 -11.01
N ASP A 22 11.18 11.39 -12.18
CA ASP A 22 9.74 11.68 -12.35
C ASP A 22 8.84 10.44 -12.16
N LYS A 23 9.35 9.27 -12.57
CA LYS A 23 8.61 8.01 -12.39
C LYS A 23 8.57 7.58 -10.94
N ILE A 24 9.66 7.74 -10.21
CA ILE A 24 9.72 7.46 -8.77
C ILE A 24 8.72 8.36 -8.04
N SER A 25 8.73 9.69 -8.32
CA SER A 25 7.78 10.64 -7.73
C SER A 25 6.32 10.24 -8.00
N GLN A 26 6.01 9.85 -9.25
CA GLN A 26 4.65 9.43 -9.64
C GLN A 26 4.21 8.14 -8.94
N GLU A 27 5.06 7.12 -8.92
CA GLU A 27 4.71 5.81 -8.33
C GLU A 27 4.63 5.83 -6.80
N THR A 28 5.46 6.66 -6.16
CA THR A 28 5.51 6.74 -4.71
C THR A 28 4.63 7.82 -4.12
N ASN A 29 4.04 8.66 -4.97
CA ASN A 29 3.29 9.85 -4.57
C ASN A 29 4.10 10.77 -3.62
N VAL A 30 5.43 10.78 -3.75
CA VAL A 30 6.33 11.63 -2.99
C VAL A 30 6.61 12.90 -3.80
N GLU A 31 6.43 14.05 -3.17
CA GLU A 31 6.68 15.33 -3.83
C GLU A 31 8.15 15.45 -4.30
N PRO A 32 8.43 16.11 -5.44
CA PRO A 32 9.79 16.22 -5.99
C PRO A 32 10.83 16.76 -5.00
N LYS A 33 10.46 17.72 -4.15
CA LYS A 33 11.35 18.29 -3.14
C LYS A 33 11.75 17.28 -2.06
N ASP A 34 10.78 16.52 -1.58
CA ASP A 34 11.02 15.47 -0.58
C ASP A 34 11.82 14.34 -1.21
N LEU A 35 11.51 13.99 -2.46
CA LEU A 35 12.21 12.95 -3.19
C LEU A 35 13.70 13.28 -3.37
N GLU A 36 14.06 14.52 -3.69
CA GLU A 36 15.46 14.94 -3.76
C GLU A 36 16.21 14.67 -2.45
N VAL A 37 15.61 15.05 -1.32
CA VAL A 37 16.19 14.84 0.01
C VAL A 37 16.35 13.36 0.32
N ILE A 38 15.32 12.56 0.02
CA ILE A 38 15.34 11.12 0.24
C ILE A 38 16.41 10.45 -0.63
N LEU A 39 16.49 10.77 -1.91
CA LEU A 39 17.50 10.21 -2.80
C LEU A 39 18.92 10.55 -2.34
N GLN A 40 19.16 11.78 -1.91
CA GLN A 40 20.46 12.18 -1.35
C GLN A 40 20.80 11.38 -0.09
N LYS A 41 19.83 11.16 0.79
CA LYS A 41 19.99 10.36 2.00
C LYS A 41 20.30 8.90 1.68
N LEU A 42 19.56 8.29 0.75
CA LEU A 42 19.77 6.91 0.31
C LEU A 42 21.13 6.73 -0.38
N GLU A 43 21.57 7.71 -1.18
CA GLU A 43 22.89 7.69 -1.82
C GLU A 43 24.02 7.83 -0.80
N ASN A 44 23.91 8.76 0.14
CA ASN A 44 24.89 8.95 1.22
C ASN A 44 24.98 7.70 2.12
N SER A 45 23.90 6.95 2.27
CA SER A 45 23.87 5.68 3.00
C SER A 45 24.35 4.50 2.16
N GLY A 46 24.72 4.71 0.90
CA GLY A 46 25.21 3.67 0.00
C GLY A 46 24.13 2.69 -0.48
N LEU A 47 22.85 3.02 -0.30
CA LEU A 47 21.73 2.15 -0.68
C LEU A 47 21.36 2.28 -2.16
N ILE A 48 21.65 3.43 -2.77
CA ILE A 48 21.46 3.68 -4.20
C ILE A 48 22.70 4.31 -4.82
N LYS A 49 22.74 4.28 -6.14
CA LYS A 49 23.71 5.04 -6.98
C LYS A 49 22.95 5.89 -7.97
N VAL A 50 23.40 7.12 -8.12
CA VAL A 50 22.87 8.07 -9.10
C VAL A 50 23.90 8.21 -10.21
N ASP A 51 23.60 7.64 -11.37
CA ASP A 51 24.47 7.71 -12.57
C ASP A 51 24.03 8.87 -13.46
N GLU A 52 24.87 9.89 -13.59
CA GLU A 52 24.67 10.98 -14.56
C GLU A 52 25.35 10.65 -15.88
N LYS A 53 24.57 10.46 -16.93
CA LYS A 53 25.09 10.29 -18.31
C LYS A 53 24.86 11.57 -19.11
N LYS A 54 25.94 12.29 -19.39
CA LYS A 54 25.89 13.41 -20.32
C LYS A 54 25.87 12.90 -21.77
N GLY A 55 24.72 13.05 -22.41
CA GLY A 55 24.53 12.76 -23.82
C GLY A 55 24.42 14.06 -24.65
N TRP A 56 24.46 13.95 -25.97
CA TRP A 56 24.30 15.11 -26.86
C TRP A 56 22.90 15.74 -26.81
N LEU A 57 21.89 15.02 -26.27
CA LEU A 57 20.52 15.47 -26.06
C LEU A 57 20.23 15.93 -24.61
N GLY A 58 21.27 16.07 -23.75
CA GLY A 58 21.12 16.47 -22.36
C GLY A 58 21.66 15.47 -21.34
N THR A 59 21.54 15.81 -20.07
CA THR A 59 21.94 14.93 -18.96
C THR A 59 20.81 13.95 -18.65
N LYS A 60 21.11 12.66 -18.70
CA LYS A 60 20.19 11.60 -18.28
C LYS A 60 20.62 11.09 -16.90
N ILE A 61 19.73 11.20 -15.94
CA ILE A 61 19.91 10.67 -14.59
C ILE A 61 19.27 9.28 -14.53
N ASP A 62 20.04 8.29 -14.06
CA ASP A 62 19.61 6.90 -13.90
C ASP A 62 19.91 6.48 -12.45
N ILE A 63 18.88 6.16 -11.70
CA ILE A 63 18.93 5.84 -10.28
C ILE A 63 18.81 4.33 -10.12
N LYS A 64 19.75 3.69 -9.42
CA LYS A 64 19.78 2.24 -9.25
C LYS A 64 20.05 1.85 -7.81
N PRO A 65 19.47 0.76 -7.34
CA PRO A 65 19.79 0.23 -6.03
C PRO A 65 21.18 -0.41 -6.06
N THR A 66 21.88 -0.35 -4.93
CA THR A 66 23.08 -1.13 -4.69
C THR A 66 22.69 -2.52 -4.15
N GLU A 67 23.65 -3.43 -3.98
CA GLU A 67 23.43 -4.70 -3.32
C GLU A 67 22.95 -4.50 -1.87
N GLU A 68 23.53 -3.52 -1.18
CA GLU A 68 23.09 -3.14 0.16
C GLU A 68 21.68 -2.55 0.16
N GLY A 69 21.33 -1.76 -0.84
CA GLY A 69 19.97 -1.22 -1.02
C GLY A 69 18.92 -2.32 -1.21
N TYR A 70 19.24 -3.35 -1.99
CA TYR A 70 18.35 -4.51 -2.12
C TYR A 70 18.16 -5.25 -0.79
N ARG A 71 19.24 -5.51 -0.04
CA ARG A 71 19.17 -6.17 1.27
C ARG A 71 18.37 -5.35 2.28
N GLU A 72 18.58 -4.04 2.29
CA GLU A 72 17.84 -3.14 3.17
C GLU A 72 16.35 -3.14 2.81
N PHE A 73 16.00 -3.08 1.53
CA PHE A 73 14.62 -3.17 1.10
C PHE A 73 13.98 -4.51 1.49
N GLU A 74 14.65 -5.64 1.28
CA GLU A 74 14.16 -6.95 1.71
C GLU A 74 13.91 -7.01 3.22
N ARG A 75 14.79 -6.41 4.01
CA ARG A 75 14.63 -6.31 5.47
C ARG A 75 13.39 -5.48 5.85
N GLN A 76 13.19 -4.35 5.19
CA GLN A 76 12.03 -3.48 5.41
C GLN A 76 10.74 -4.20 4.98
N LEU A 77 10.74 -4.86 3.83
CA LEU A 77 9.59 -5.62 3.33
C LEU A 77 9.19 -6.72 4.31
N LYS A 78 10.17 -7.45 4.86
CA LYS A 78 9.92 -8.47 5.89
C LYS A 78 9.31 -7.86 7.16
N ASN A 79 9.81 -6.72 7.62
CA ASN A 79 9.24 -6.02 8.78
C ASN A 79 7.76 -5.64 8.54
N LEU A 80 7.44 -5.11 7.36
CA LEU A 80 6.05 -4.80 7.00
C LEU A 80 5.17 -6.05 6.96
N GLN A 81 5.69 -7.17 6.44
CA GLN A 81 5.00 -8.46 6.43
C GLN A 81 4.74 -8.99 7.85
N ASP A 82 5.72 -8.88 8.75
CA ASP A 82 5.57 -9.31 10.14
C ASP A 82 4.52 -8.46 10.88
N LYS A 83 4.48 -7.15 10.63
CA LYS A 83 3.44 -6.25 11.14
C LYS A 83 2.05 -6.65 10.63
N TRP A 84 1.91 -6.93 9.34
CA TRP A 84 0.66 -7.39 8.76
C TRP A 84 0.20 -8.71 9.37
N ASN A 85 1.08 -9.70 9.47
CA ASN A 85 0.79 -11.00 10.10
C ASN A 85 0.33 -10.84 11.57
N ASN A 86 0.90 -9.86 12.27
CA ASN A 86 0.49 -9.55 13.64
C ASN A 86 -0.94 -8.97 13.70
N LEU A 87 -1.30 -8.08 12.78
CA LEU A 87 -2.68 -7.56 12.64
C LEU A 87 -3.66 -8.69 12.32
N GLU A 88 -3.32 -9.58 11.37
CA GLU A 88 -4.15 -10.75 11.05
C GLU A 88 -4.38 -11.67 12.26
N ASN A 89 -3.33 -11.97 13.00
CA ASN A 89 -3.42 -12.83 14.19
C ASN A 89 -4.30 -12.18 15.27
N THR A 90 -4.17 -10.87 15.45
CA THR A 90 -5.00 -10.12 16.40
C THR A 90 -6.45 -10.10 15.97
N TYR A 91 -6.72 -9.93 14.68
CA TYR A 91 -8.08 -10.05 14.13
C TYR A 91 -8.66 -11.44 14.37
N LYS A 92 -7.92 -12.51 14.06
CA LYS A 92 -8.34 -13.91 14.26
C LYS A 92 -8.59 -14.26 15.73
N SER A 93 -7.91 -13.59 16.66
CA SER A 93 -8.15 -13.77 18.10
C SER A 93 -9.46 -13.15 18.60
N GLY A 94 -10.11 -12.32 17.79
CA GLY A 94 -11.36 -11.63 18.13
C GLY A 94 -11.19 -10.46 19.13
N ASN A 95 -9.95 -10.04 19.44
CA ASN A 95 -9.70 -8.96 20.36
C ASN A 95 -9.80 -7.59 19.67
N LYS A 96 -11.02 -7.05 19.67
CA LYS A 96 -11.33 -5.76 19.04
C LYS A 96 -10.48 -4.59 19.53
N GLN A 97 -10.27 -4.48 20.85
CA GLN A 97 -9.54 -3.37 21.46
C GLN A 97 -8.05 -3.41 21.07
N GLU A 98 -7.45 -4.58 21.13
CA GLU A 98 -6.06 -4.79 20.72
C GLU A 98 -5.86 -4.54 19.22
N LEU A 99 -6.81 -4.98 18.38
CA LEU A 99 -6.78 -4.73 16.94
C LEU A 99 -6.84 -3.23 16.63
N GLU A 100 -7.75 -2.50 17.27
CA GLU A 100 -7.87 -1.05 17.08
C GLU A 100 -6.58 -0.32 17.51
N GLN A 101 -5.98 -0.74 18.63
CA GLN A 101 -4.73 -0.16 19.11
C GLN A 101 -3.60 -0.40 18.12
N LYS A 102 -3.41 -1.65 17.65
CA LYS A 102 -2.37 -2.00 16.69
C LYS A 102 -2.54 -1.30 15.34
N LEU A 103 -3.78 -1.19 14.83
CA LEU A 103 -4.06 -0.42 13.63
C LEU A 103 -3.69 1.06 13.78
N LYS A 104 -3.88 1.64 14.97
CA LYS A 104 -3.45 3.03 15.25
C LYS A 104 -1.94 3.15 15.35
N GLU A 105 -1.26 2.19 15.97
CA GLU A 105 0.20 2.15 16.10
C GLU A 105 0.89 1.98 14.73
N ASP A 106 0.37 1.09 13.88
CA ASP A 106 0.92 0.80 12.56
C ASP A 106 0.32 1.64 11.43
N LYS A 107 -0.50 2.64 11.75
CA LYS A 107 -1.21 3.50 10.79
C LYS A 107 -0.30 4.06 9.71
N SER A 108 0.89 4.52 10.08
CA SER A 108 1.87 5.12 9.17
C SER A 108 2.42 4.13 8.14
N PHE A 109 2.44 2.82 8.46
CA PHE A 109 2.95 1.77 7.57
C PHE A 109 1.90 1.21 6.62
N LEU A 110 0.61 1.46 6.86
CA LEU A 110 -0.47 0.93 6.03
C LEU A 110 -0.34 1.29 4.54
N PRO A 111 -0.04 2.56 4.16
CA PRO A 111 0.16 2.92 2.75
C PRO A 111 1.30 2.13 2.11
N SER A 112 2.43 1.95 2.80
CA SER A 112 3.56 1.16 2.29
C SER A 112 3.22 -0.31 2.14
N MET A 113 2.49 -0.90 3.10
CA MET A 113 2.02 -2.28 3.01
C MET A 113 1.08 -2.49 1.82
N MET A 114 0.20 -1.52 1.54
CA MET A 114 -0.68 -1.56 0.37
C MET A 114 0.09 -1.44 -0.94
N MET A 115 1.01 -0.48 -1.03
CA MET A 115 1.84 -0.26 -2.21
C MET A 115 2.66 -1.50 -2.58
N PHE A 116 3.13 -2.26 -1.58
CA PHE A 116 3.89 -3.49 -1.81
C PHE A 116 3.02 -4.74 -1.95
N GLY A 117 1.68 -4.61 -1.88
CA GLY A 117 0.75 -5.72 -2.03
C GLY A 117 0.79 -6.73 -0.88
N ILE A 118 1.19 -6.27 0.31
CA ILE A 118 1.24 -7.09 1.54
C ILE A 118 -0.16 -7.27 2.13
N VAL A 119 -1.00 -6.25 2.01
CA VAL A 119 -2.34 -6.20 2.59
C VAL A 119 -3.32 -7.06 1.80
N ASP A 120 -3.96 -8.01 2.47
CA ASP A 120 -5.17 -8.64 1.95
C ASP A 120 -6.35 -7.69 2.17
N MET A 121 -6.87 -7.11 1.09
CA MET A 121 -7.90 -6.08 1.12
C MET A 121 -9.23 -6.58 1.70
N MET A 122 -9.58 -7.86 1.49
CA MET A 122 -10.79 -8.43 2.06
C MET A 122 -10.66 -8.53 3.58
N MET A 123 -9.54 -9.08 4.06
CA MET A 123 -9.26 -9.19 5.49
C MET A 123 -9.15 -7.80 6.13
N PHE A 124 -8.52 -6.86 5.46
CA PHE A 124 -8.41 -5.47 5.90
C PHE A 124 -9.78 -4.81 6.09
N SER A 125 -10.69 -4.97 5.12
CA SER A 125 -12.08 -4.50 5.22
C SER A 125 -12.82 -5.13 6.41
N MET A 126 -12.63 -6.44 6.64
CA MET A 126 -13.22 -7.13 7.78
C MET A 126 -12.69 -6.64 9.12
N MET A 127 -11.40 -6.29 9.22
CA MET A 127 -10.81 -5.68 10.42
C MET A 127 -11.50 -4.36 10.77
N PHE A 128 -11.74 -3.48 9.78
CA PHE A 128 -12.46 -2.22 10.01
C PHE A 128 -13.92 -2.43 10.39
N SER A 129 -14.59 -3.37 9.76
CA SER A 129 -15.96 -3.77 10.14
C SER A 129 -16.01 -4.23 11.60
N MET A 130 -15.04 -5.03 12.04
CA MET A 130 -14.96 -5.53 13.41
C MET A 130 -14.78 -4.40 14.42
N ILE A 131 -13.90 -3.41 14.17
CA ILE A 131 -13.67 -2.29 15.08
C ILE A 131 -14.75 -1.21 14.98
N GLY A 132 -15.59 -1.24 13.94
CA GLY A 132 -16.64 -0.23 13.71
C GLY A 132 -16.09 1.11 13.26
N ALA A 133 -14.94 1.12 12.59
CA ALA A 133 -14.28 2.31 12.06
C ALA A 133 -14.37 2.32 10.52
N SER A 134 -14.30 3.51 9.93
CA SER A 134 -14.15 3.64 8.49
C SER A 134 -12.67 3.62 8.10
N MET A 135 -12.39 3.02 6.95
CA MET A 135 -11.02 2.93 6.40
C MET A 135 -10.40 4.32 6.19
N GLY A 136 -11.18 5.31 5.77
CA GLY A 136 -10.74 6.70 5.60
C GLY A 136 -10.30 7.41 6.89
N SER A 137 -10.61 6.86 8.08
CA SER A 137 -10.08 7.37 9.35
C SER A 137 -8.62 7.00 9.59
N PHE A 138 -8.13 6.00 8.87
CA PHE A 138 -6.77 5.45 9.03
C PHE A 138 -5.88 5.74 7.85
N ILE A 139 -6.44 5.81 6.64
CA ILE A 139 -5.67 6.03 5.40
C ILE A 139 -6.23 7.26 4.72
N PRO A 140 -5.42 8.30 4.48
CA PRO A 140 -5.81 9.45 3.69
C PRO A 140 -6.21 9.03 2.27
N ALA A 141 -7.20 9.70 1.69
CA ALA A 141 -7.69 9.39 0.34
C ALA A 141 -6.59 9.49 -0.74
N GLU A 142 -5.61 10.36 -0.52
CA GLU A 142 -4.44 10.54 -1.39
C GLU A 142 -3.50 9.33 -1.41
N ASP A 143 -3.46 8.55 -0.32
CA ASP A 143 -2.66 7.32 -0.21
C ASP A 143 -3.43 6.07 -0.70
N MET A 144 -4.73 6.20 -0.98
CA MET A 144 -5.57 5.13 -1.55
C MET A 144 -5.57 5.11 -3.08
N GLY A 145 -4.78 5.93 -3.72
CA GLY A 145 -4.67 6.06 -5.18
C GLY A 145 -4.20 4.78 -5.86
N GLY A 146 -5.15 4.02 -6.37
CA GLY A 146 -4.94 2.73 -7.06
C GLY A 146 -6.01 1.69 -6.74
N MET A 147 -6.89 1.96 -5.79
CA MET A 147 -8.09 1.17 -5.56
C MET A 147 -9.18 1.68 -6.48
N ASP A 148 -9.29 1.06 -7.65
CA ASP A 148 -10.43 1.26 -8.55
C ASP A 148 -11.71 0.87 -7.76
N ASP A 149 -12.66 1.81 -7.71
CA ASP A 149 -13.92 1.70 -6.98
C ASP A 149 -14.82 0.58 -7.53
N GLY A 150 -14.37 -0.68 -7.40
CA GLY A 150 -15.15 -1.86 -7.73
C GLY A 150 -16.17 -2.28 -6.66
N ALA A 151 -16.48 -1.41 -5.69
CA ALA A 151 -17.31 -1.77 -4.53
C ALA A 151 -18.73 -1.15 -4.53
N ASP A 152 -19.17 -0.51 -5.60
CA ASP A 152 -20.50 0.15 -5.64
C ASP A 152 -21.63 -0.67 -6.28
N ASP A 153 -21.49 -1.98 -6.45
CA ASP A 153 -22.61 -2.81 -6.98
C ASP A 153 -22.96 -4.04 -6.13
N MET A 154 -23.02 -3.87 -4.82
CA MET A 154 -23.68 -4.85 -3.91
C MET A 154 -24.73 -4.16 -3.00
N GLY A 155 -25.60 -3.41 -3.60
CA GLY A 155 -26.73 -2.77 -2.91
C GLY A 155 -28.02 -2.85 -3.71
N GLY A 156 -28.66 -4.02 -3.72
CA GLY A 156 -29.94 -4.16 -4.42
C GLY A 156 -30.51 -5.55 -4.37
N SER A 157 -30.63 -6.13 -3.18
CA SER A 157 -31.58 -7.24 -3.00
C SER A 157 -32.97 -6.66 -2.86
N ASP A 158 -33.56 -6.29 -3.98
CA ASP A 158 -35.00 -6.11 -4.09
C ASP A 158 -35.64 -7.49 -4.02
N MET A 159 -36.11 -7.85 -2.83
CA MET A 159 -37.02 -8.97 -2.63
C MET A 159 -38.41 -8.52 -3.11
N GLY A 160 -38.61 -8.54 -4.40
CA GLY A 160 -39.95 -8.55 -5.01
C GLY A 160 -40.59 -9.92 -4.78
N ASP A 161 -41.46 -9.96 -3.81
CA ASP A 161 -42.53 -10.90 -3.68
C ASP A 161 -43.42 -10.81 -4.94
N ASP A 162 -43.55 -11.90 -5.70
CA ASP A 162 -44.76 -12.33 -6.37
C ASP A 162 -44.44 -13.41 -7.43
N GLY A 163 -45.07 -14.54 -7.32
CA GLY A 163 -45.02 -15.55 -8.36
C GLY A 163 -45.47 -16.92 -7.89
N GLY A 164 -46.77 -17.01 -7.56
CA GLY A 164 -47.43 -18.26 -7.29
C GLY A 164 -47.16 -19.31 -8.36
N PHE A 165 -46.67 -20.45 -7.98
CA PHE A 165 -46.63 -21.65 -8.78
C PHE A 165 -48.01 -22.30 -8.77
N ASP A 166 -48.82 -22.04 -9.78
CA ASP A 166 -49.99 -22.84 -10.13
C ASP A 166 -49.50 -24.17 -10.73
N ILE A 167 -49.57 -25.23 -9.94
CA ILE A 167 -49.39 -26.58 -10.46
C ILE A 167 -50.78 -27.10 -10.83
N ASP A 168 -51.14 -26.97 -12.08
CA ASP A 168 -52.33 -27.61 -12.65
C ASP A 168 -51.99 -29.08 -12.95
N ILE A 169 -52.51 -29.99 -12.09
CA ILE A 169 -52.45 -31.43 -12.28
C ILE A 169 -53.76 -31.83 -12.92
N GLY A 170 -53.84 -31.76 -14.27
CA GLY A 170 -54.94 -32.31 -15.03
C GLY A 170 -54.87 -33.83 -15.13
N PHE A 171 -55.97 -34.48 -14.78
CA PHE A 171 -56.24 -35.87 -15.13
C PHE A 171 -56.81 -35.96 -16.56
#